data_dc0e513d691483d11fdfceb0dff262d5
#
_entry.id   dc0e513d691483d11fdfceb0dff262d5
#
_cell.length_a   1.000
_cell.length_b   1.000
_cell.length_c   1.000
_cell.angle_alpha   90.00
_cell.angle_beta   90.00
_cell.angle_gamma   90.00
#
_symmetry.space_group_name_H-M   'P 1'
#
loop_
_entity.id
_entity.type
_entity.pdbx_description
1 polymer ?
#
loop_
_entity_poly.entity_id
_entity_poly.type
_entity_poly.pdbx_seq_one_letter_code
_entity_poly.pdbx_strand_id
1 'polypeptide(L)'
;MIIATAGHVDHGKTTLLQAITGVNADRLPEEKKRGMTIDLGYAYWPQPDGRVLGFIDVPGHEKFLSNMLAGVGGIDHALLVVACDDGVMAQTREHLQILQLTGNPQLTVALTKADRVDDDRVEAVREEVLATLREYGFADATLFVTVATEGRGIDALRAHLQQLPARAHAEHHRFRLAIDRAFTVKGAGLVVTGTALSGEVRVGDNLWLTGVNKPVRIRGLHAQNQPVEQAHAGQRIALNLVGDTEKAALNRGDWLLADAPPEPTTRVIVTLQGDVPLAQWQPLHIHHAASHVTGRVSLLEGTLAELVFDSPLWLADNDRLVLRDISARATLAGARVVTLNPPRRGKRKPEYLHWLAALAPAEDDHTALRVHLERGAVNLDAFGWARQLSGEGLRQLTQQPEFIQAGSSLLNTAVAARWQRKILEVLTTYHQQHQDEPGPGRERLRRMALPMEDEALVLLLIERMRESGELHSYHGWLHLPDHKAGFTPTQQAVWEKADALFGDEPWWVRDLARETATDEQTMRQVLKHAAQQGLITAIVKDRYYRHHRIVTFANLIRELDRERGSTCAADFRDRLNVGRKLAIQILEYFNRIGFTRRRGNDHLLRDALLFADETQQR
;
A
#
# COMPACT_ATOMS: atom_id res chain seq x y z
N MET A 1 15.62 12.09 -18.24
CA MET A 1 15.28 13.36 -17.54
C MET A 1 14.26 14.13 -18.35
N ILE A 2 13.27 14.72 -17.68
CA ILE A 2 12.25 15.58 -18.31
C ILE A 2 12.35 16.99 -17.70
N ILE A 3 12.45 17.97 -18.57
CA ILE A 3 12.51 19.40 -18.22
C ILE A 3 11.25 20.08 -18.77
N ALA A 4 10.47 20.70 -17.90
CA ALA A 4 9.30 21.49 -18.32
C ALA A 4 9.68 22.95 -18.56
N THR A 5 9.21 23.54 -19.65
CA THR A 5 9.30 24.98 -19.87
C THR A 5 8.04 25.66 -19.36
N ALA A 6 8.19 26.68 -18.55
CA ALA A 6 7.12 27.46 -17.95
C ALA A 6 7.32 28.97 -18.22
N GLY A 7 6.27 29.75 -18.09
CA GLY A 7 6.31 31.18 -18.30
C GLY A 7 5.10 31.70 -19.06
N HIS A 8 5.04 33.04 -19.24
CA HIS A 8 3.94 33.67 -19.96
C HIS A 8 3.95 33.35 -21.46
N VAL A 9 2.77 33.34 -22.08
CA VAL A 9 2.64 33.29 -23.54
C VAL A 9 3.42 34.43 -24.18
N ASP A 10 4.01 34.19 -25.35
CA ASP A 10 4.81 35.16 -26.11
C ASP A 10 6.16 35.58 -25.46
N HIS A 11 6.61 34.92 -24.41
CA HIS A 11 7.93 35.17 -23.83
C HIS A 11 9.06 34.36 -24.52
N GLY A 12 8.73 33.63 -25.58
CA GLY A 12 9.71 32.97 -26.41
C GLY A 12 10.13 31.57 -25.91
N LYS A 13 9.25 30.87 -25.18
CA LYS A 13 9.52 29.50 -24.72
C LYS A 13 9.88 28.54 -25.86
N THR A 14 9.03 28.49 -26.88
CA THR A 14 9.21 27.62 -28.05
C THR A 14 10.46 27.99 -28.84
N THR A 15 10.69 29.29 -29.04
CA THR A 15 11.89 29.80 -29.73
C THR A 15 13.17 29.44 -28.98
N LEU A 16 13.18 29.62 -27.67
CA LEU A 16 14.30 29.25 -26.81
C LEU A 16 14.57 27.74 -26.86
N LEU A 17 13.51 26.93 -26.76
CA LEU A 17 13.61 25.48 -26.79
C LEU A 17 14.17 25.01 -28.13
N GLN A 18 13.74 25.59 -29.24
CA GLN A 18 14.27 25.33 -30.57
C GLN A 18 15.76 25.72 -30.66
N ALA A 19 16.17 26.83 -30.09
CA ALA A 19 17.57 27.25 -30.07
C ALA A 19 18.45 26.28 -29.26
N ILE A 20 17.92 25.72 -28.19
CA ILE A 20 18.64 24.74 -27.36
C ILE A 20 18.74 23.37 -28.05
N THR A 21 17.62 22.87 -28.59
CA THR A 21 17.49 21.47 -29.06
C THR A 21 17.56 21.32 -30.57
N GLY A 22 17.29 22.37 -31.35
CA GLY A 22 17.14 22.30 -32.79
C GLY A 22 15.77 21.76 -33.25
N VAL A 23 14.83 21.49 -32.34
CA VAL A 23 13.53 20.88 -32.62
C VAL A 23 12.39 21.83 -32.23
N ASN A 24 11.39 22.01 -33.11
CA ASN A 24 10.17 22.73 -32.79
C ASN A 24 9.16 21.82 -32.07
N ALA A 25 8.78 22.17 -30.84
CA ALA A 25 7.87 21.42 -30.00
C ALA A 25 6.38 21.66 -30.35
N ASP A 26 6.05 22.67 -31.16
CA ASP A 26 4.68 22.93 -31.62
C ASP A 26 4.29 21.89 -32.69
N ARG A 27 3.40 20.98 -32.35
CA ARG A 27 3.05 19.87 -33.23
C ARG A 27 1.62 19.91 -33.76
N LEU A 28 0.71 20.59 -33.05
CA LEU A 28 -0.68 20.65 -33.46
C LEU A 28 -0.88 21.80 -34.48
N PRO A 29 -1.59 21.55 -35.60
CA PRO A 29 -1.85 22.62 -36.59
C PRO A 29 -2.55 23.83 -36.01
N GLU A 30 -3.40 23.64 -35.01
CA GLU A 30 -4.13 24.70 -34.31
C GLU A 30 -3.22 25.58 -33.48
N GLU A 31 -2.22 25.00 -32.83
CA GLU A 31 -1.19 25.73 -32.07
C GLU A 31 -0.41 26.66 -32.98
N LYS A 32 0.03 26.15 -34.14
CA LYS A 32 0.74 26.93 -35.14
C LYS A 32 -0.07 28.12 -35.63
N LYS A 33 -1.36 27.95 -35.85
CA LYS A 33 -2.26 29.02 -36.27
C LYS A 33 -2.43 30.12 -35.23
N ARG A 34 -2.41 29.75 -33.95
CA ARG A 34 -2.61 30.67 -32.82
C ARG A 34 -1.31 31.22 -32.24
N GLY A 35 -0.17 30.68 -32.64
CA GLY A 35 1.13 31.00 -32.05
C GLY A 35 1.27 30.56 -30.60
N MET A 36 0.47 29.57 -30.14
CA MET A 36 0.45 29.03 -28.79
C MET A 36 0.45 27.51 -28.84
N THR A 37 1.02 26.89 -27.84
CA THR A 37 0.92 25.44 -27.61
C THR A 37 -0.41 25.13 -26.92
N ILE A 38 -1.28 24.33 -27.56
CA ILE A 38 -2.61 23.97 -27.04
C ILE A 38 -2.52 22.72 -26.15
N ASP A 39 -1.68 21.80 -26.52
CA ASP A 39 -1.41 20.56 -25.79
C ASP A 39 0.09 20.48 -25.51
N LEU A 40 0.54 19.46 -24.78
CA LEU A 40 1.95 19.27 -24.48
C LEU A 40 2.75 18.98 -25.75
N GLY A 41 3.68 19.88 -26.08
CA GLY A 41 4.68 19.66 -27.09
C GLY A 41 5.93 19.07 -26.48
N TYR A 42 6.55 18.12 -27.14
CA TYR A 42 7.76 17.47 -26.68
C TYR A 42 8.91 17.68 -27.67
N ALA A 43 10.08 17.97 -27.14
CA ALA A 43 11.32 17.96 -27.89
C ALA A 43 12.35 17.12 -27.16
N TYR A 44 13.25 16.49 -27.92
CA TYR A 44 14.26 15.62 -27.34
C TYR A 44 15.63 16.08 -27.81
N TRP A 45 16.56 16.11 -26.88
CA TRP A 45 17.92 16.54 -27.12
C TRP A 45 18.89 15.42 -26.74
N PRO A 46 19.30 14.57 -27.72
CA PRO A 46 20.26 13.51 -27.46
C PRO A 46 21.63 14.07 -27.09
N GLN A 47 22.27 13.42 -26.12
CA GLN A 47 23.62 13.77 -25.68
C GLN A 47 24.65 12.78 -26.22
N PRO A 48 25.92 13.20 -26.35
CA PRO A 48 26.99 12.31 -26.84
C PRO A 48 27.20 11.05 -25.98
N ASP A 49 26.87 11.10 -24.69
CA ASP A 49 27.01 9.99 -23.74
C ASP A 49 25.83 9.00 -23.78
N GLY A 50 24.90 9.17 -24.72
CA GLY A 50 23.72 8.32 -24.85
C GLY A 50 22.50 8.74 -24.07
N ARG A 51 22.62 9.73 -23.17
CA ARG A 51 21.45 10.29 -22.48
C ARG A 51 20.59 11.09 -23.45
N VAL A 52 19.31 11.17 -23.17
CA VAL A 52 18.37 12.02 -23.91
C VAL A 52 17.66 12.93 -22.91
N LEU A 53 17.81 14.24 -23.09
CA LEU A 53 17.04 15.21 -22.33
C LEU A 53 15.69 15.44 -23.03
N GLY A 54 14.60 15.17 -22.32
CA GLY A 54 13.26 15.42 -22.81
C GLY A 54 12.77 16.78 -22.34
N PHE A 55 12.19 17.55 -23.25
CA PHE A 55 11.58 18.83 -22.95
C PHE A 55 10.08 18.77 -23.19
N ILE A 56 9.32 19.31 -22.27
CA ILE A 56 7.88 19.52 -22.40
C ILE A 56 7.66 21.02 -22.52
N ASP A 57 7.22 21.48 -23.71
CA ASP A 57 6.82 22.86 -23.88
C ASP A 57 5.36 23.01 -23.42
N VAL A 58 5.19 23.46 -22.18
CA VAL A 58 3.88 23.57 -21.56
C VAL A 58 3.14 24.81 -22.06
N PRO A 59 1.82 24.72 -22.37
CA PRO A 59 1.05 25.85 -22.84
C PRO A 59 1.11 27.03 -21.87
N GLY A 60 1.43 28.24 -22.38
CA GLY A 60 1.51 29.46 -21.58
C GLY A 60 0.19 30.22 -21.43
N HIS A 61 -0.91 29.74 -22.00
CA HIS A 61 -2.19 30.40 -21.94
C HIS A 61 -3.09 29.79 -20.84
N GLU A 62 -3.72 30.65 -20.04
CA GLU A 62 -4.51 30.28 -18.86
C GLU A 62 -5.60 29.24 -19.13
N LYS A 63 -6.31 29.36 -20.25
CA LYS A 63 -7.38 28.41 -20.62
C LYS A 63 -6.91 26.99 -20.90
N PHE A 64 -5.60 26.78 -21.08
CA PHE A 64 -5.00 25.46 -21.28
C PHE A 64 -4.33 24.92 -20.02
N LEU A 65 -4.66 25.47 -18.89
CA LEU A 65 -4.04 25.13 -17.59
C LEU A 65 -4.20 23.64 -17.24
N SER A 66 -5.31 23.02 -17.59
CA SER A 66 -5.50 21.59 -17.36
C SER A 66 -4.47 20.73 -18.10
N ASN A 67 -4.06 21.13 -19.31
CA ASN A 67 -3.00 20.46 -20.06
C ASN A 67 -1.65 20.66 -19.39
N MET A 68 -1.38 21.84 -18.87
CA MET A 68 -0.19 22.12 -18.08
C MET A 68 -0.11 21.24 -16.83
N LEU A 69 -1.21 21.14 -16.05
CA LEU A 69 -1.27 20.31 -14.86
C LEU A 69 -1.01 18.84 -15.16
N ALA A 70 -1.53 18.34 -16.28
CA ALA A 70 -1.26 16.96 -16.72
C ALA A 70 0.22 16.74 -17.08
N GLY A 71 0.91 17.78 -17.58
CA GLY A 71 2.32 17.68 -17.95
C GLY A 71 3.30 17.88 -16.81
N VAL A 72 2.89 18.53 -15.72
CA VAL A 72 3.77 18.83 -14.58
C VAL A 72 4.09 17.59 -13.75
N GLY A 73 3.22 16.58 -13.71
CA GLY A 73 3.49 15.33 -13.02
C GLY A 73 4.68 14.59 -13.64
N GLY A 74 5.67 14.21 -12.84
CA GLY A 74 6.84 13.48 -13.32
C GLY A 74 7.98 14.34 -13.88
N ILE A 75 7.96 15.64 -13.65
CA ILE A 75 9.01 16.58 -14.08
C ILE A 75 10.21 16.52 -13.13
N ASP A 76 11.41 16.34 -13.69
CA ASP A 76 12.65 16.36 -12.92
C ASP A 76 13.15 17.79 -12.66
N HIS A 77 12.96 18.67 -13.63
CA HIS A 77 13.50 20.04 -13.63
C HIS A 77 12.56 20.97 -14.38
N ALA A 78 12.54 22.24 -14.03
CA ALA A 78 11.76 23.25 -14.75
C ALA A 78 12.66 24.37 -15.26
N LEU A 79 12.34 24.86 -16.44
CA LEU A 79 12.98 26.03 -17.08
C LEU A 79 11.93 27.13 -17.18
N LEU A 80 12.06 28.17 -16.36
CA LEU A 80 11.20 29.32 -16.39
C LEU A 80 11.72 30.34 -17.39
N VAL A 81 10.85 30.81 -18.28
CA VAL A 81 11.19 31.76 -19.33
C VAL A 81 10.46 33.12 -19.04
N VAL A 82 11.23 34.17 -18.94
CA VAL A 82 10.72 35.52 -18.73
C VAL A 82 11.34 36.47 -19.76
N ALA A 83 10.53 37.21 -20.49
CA ALA A 83 11.01 38.17 -21.47
C ALA A 83 11.44 39.48 -20.78
N CYS A 84 12.59 40.01 -21.19
CA CYS A 84 13.15 41.26 -20.61
C CYS A 84 12.31 42.50 -20.87
N ASP A 85 11.53 42.51 -21.96
CA ASP A 85 10.65 43.64 -22.27
C ASP A 85 9.41 43.68 -21.34
N ASP A 86 8.75 42.55 -21.14
CA ASP A 86 7.52 42.44 -20.34
C ASP A 86 7.78 42.25 -18.84
N GLY A 87 8.85 41.56 -18.47
CA GLY A 87 9.12 41.18 -17.09
C GLY A 87 8.18 40.07 -16.59
N VAL A 88 8.03 39.99 -15.28
CA VAL A 88 7.17 38.98 -14.63
C VAL A 88 5.70 39.31 -14.89
N MET A 89 4.95 38.31 -15.41
CA MET A 89 3.54 38.45 -15.74
C MET A 89 2.68 37.57 -14.81
N ALA A 90 1.36 37.70 -14.87
CA ALA A 90 0.43 36.95 -14.06
C ALA A 90 0.57 35.43 -14.30
N GLN A 91 0.74 35.00 -15.55
CA GLN A 91 0.95 33.57 -15.88
C GLN A 91 2.30 33.05 -15.36
N THR A 92 3.34 33.89 -15.34
CA THR A 92 4.62 33.55 -14.72
C THR A 92 4.42 33.15 -13.26
N ARG A 93 3.69 33.98 -12.52
CA ARG A 93 3.38 33.72 -11.10
C ARG A 93 2.52 32.49 -10.90
N GLU A 94 1.51 32.27 -11.75
CA GLU A 94 0.66 31.08 -11.69
C GLU A 94 1.45 29.80 -11.95
N HIS A 95 2.33 29.81 -12.95
CA HIS A 95 3.19 28.67 -13.24
C HIS A 95 4.15 28.38 -12.07
N LEU A 96 4.72 29.40 -11.45
CA LEU A 96 5.57 29.22 -10.26
C LEU A 96 4.79 28.64 -9.08
N GLN A 97 3.58 29.10 -8.85
CA GLN A 97 2.70 28.55 -7.82
C GLN A 97 2.45 27.06 -8.05
N ILE A 98 2.10 26.67 -9.25
CA ILE A 98 1.84 25.27 -9.60
C ILE A 98 3.10 24.43 -9.42
N LEU A 99 4.26 24.90 -9.87
CA LEU A 99 5.54 24.22 -9.68
C LEU A 99 5.86 24.03 -8.19
N GLN A 100 5.63 25.06 -7.38
CA GLN A 100 5.78 24.98 -5.94
C GLN A 100 4.88 23.91 -5.31
N LEU A 101 3.61 23.88 -5.71
CA LEU A 101 2.59 23.00 -5.14
C LEU A 101 2.70 21.54 -5.65
N THR A 102 3.35 21.31 -6.78
CA THR A 102 3.47 19.99 -7.40
C THR A 102 4.78 19.25 -7.11
N GLY A 103 5.54 19.69 -6.14
CA GLY A 103 6.77 19.02 -5.73
C GLY A 103 8.01 19.86 -5.72
N ASN A 104 7.88 21.14 -6.03
CA ASN A 104 8.95 22.13 -5.96
C ASN A 104 10.23 21.68 -6.71
N PRO A 105 10.17 21.38 -8.02
CA PRO A 105 11.32 20.91 -8.79
C PRO A 105 12.42 21.97 -8.79
N GLN A 106 13.67 21.55 -9.07
CA GLN A 106 14.76 22.51 -9.28
C GLN A 106 14.45 23.39 -10.49
N LEU A 107 14.80 24.66 -10.39
CA LEU A 107 14.45 25.67 -11.38
C LEU A 107 15.68 26.35 -11.97
N THR A 108 15.66 26.49 -13.29
CA THR A 108 16.57 27.36 -14.05
C THR A 108 15.74 28.45 -14.71
N VAL A 109 16.24 29.65 -14.76
CA VAL A 109 15.56 30.79 -15.39
C VAL A 109 16.33 31.26 -16.62
N ALA A 110 15.60 31.45 -17.72
CA ALA A 110 16.11 32.12 -18.90
C ALA A 110 15.40 33.47 -19.09
N LEU A 111 16.16 34.55 -19.03
CA LEU A 111 15.69 35.89 -19.44
C LEU A 111 15.86 35.99 -20.95
N THR A 112 14.75 36.14 -21.68
CA THR A 112 14.75 36.20 -23.13
C THR A 112 14.62 37.62 -23.67
N LYS A 113 14.85 37.78 -24.96
CA LYS A 113 14.66 39.07 -25.65
C LYS A 113 15.50 40.20 -25.07
N ALA A 114 16.71 39.90 -24.58
CA ALA A 114 17.60 40.86 -23.99
C ALA A 114 18.06 41.96 -24.98
N ASP A 115 18.03 41.66 -26.30
CA ASP A 115 18.33 42.60 -27.39
C ASP A 115 17.28 43.67 -27.59
N ARG A 116 16.07 43.52 -27.05
CA ARG A 116 14.96 44.48 -27.20
C ARG A 116 14.97 45.60 -26.19
N VAL A 117 15.83 45.53 -25.19
CA VAL A 117 15.91 46.47 -24.09
C VAL A 117 17.36 46.81 -23.79
N ASP A 118 17.60 47.88 -23.03
CA ASP A 118 18.93 48.23 -22.55
C ASP A 118 19.38 47.37 -21.35
N ASP A 119 20.64 47.50 -20.98
CA ASP A 119 21.23 46.73 -19.88
C ASP A 119 20.59 47.05 -18.53
N ASP A 120 20.15 48.30 -18.31
CA ASP A 120 19.47 48.72 -17.08
C ASP A 120 18.12 47.97 -16.93
N ARG A 121 17.39 47.82 -18.04
CA ARG A 121 16.13 47.08 -18.03
C ARG A 121 16.34 45.57 -17.77
N VAL A 122 17.38 44.99 -18.39
CA VAL A 122 17.75 43.59 -18.13
C VAL A 122 18.02 43.40 -16.63
N GLU A 123 18.78 44.26 -16.01
CA GLU A 123 19.09 44.20 -14.57
C GLU A 123 17.84 44.39 -13.71
N ALA A 124 16.95 45.31 -14.08
CA ALA A 124 15.69 45.52 -13.38
C ALA A 124 14.78 44.27 -13.42
N VAL A 125 14.68 43.62 -14.58
CA VAL A 125 13.92 42.37 -14.73
C VAL A 125 14.59 41.24 -13.95
N ARG A 126 15.90 41.14 -13.96
CA ARG A 126 16.66 40.18 -13.16
C ARG A 126 16.31 40.30 -11.67
N GLU A 127 16.32 41.48 -11.11
CA GLU A 127 15.96 41.74 -9.70
C GLU A 127 14.50 41.42 -9.41
N GLU A 128 13.59 41.74 -10.33
CA GLU A 128 12.16 41.40 -10.22
C GLU A 128 11.95 39.91 -10.19
N VAL A 129 12.62 39.16 -11.08
CA VAL A 129 12.54 37.68 -11.15
C VAL A 129 13.10 37.06 -9.86
N LEU A 130 14.26 37.52 -9.39
CA LEU A 130 14.87 36.99 -8.17
C LEU A 130 13.96 37.21 -6.94
N ALA A 131 13.33 38.36 -6.85
CA ALA A 131 12.36 38.67 -5.78
C ALA A 131 11.13 37.73 -5.86
N THR A 132 10.60 37.53 -7.07
CA THR A 132 9.46 36.64 -7.30
C THR A 132 9.81 35.19 -6.96
N LEU A 133 11.00 34.74 -7.33
CA LEU A 133 11.45 33.38 -7.01
C LEU A 133 11.56 33.15 -5.49
N ARG A 134 12.01 34.13 -4.74
CA ARG A 134 12.04 34.07 -3.27
C ARG A 134 10.65 33.90 -2.67
N GLU A 135 9.65 34.62 -3.19
CA GLU A 135 8.25 34.47 -2.75
C GLU A 135 7.74 33.04 -2.88
N TYR A 136 8.16 32.33 -3.93
CA TYR A 136 7.71 30.96 -4.22
C TYR A 136 8.67 29.85 -3.76
N GLY A 137 9.75 30.23 -3.04
CA GLY A 137 10.68 29.23 -2.48
C GLY A 137 11.72 28.69 -3.45
N PHE A 138 12.02 29.39 -4.54
CA PHE A 138 13.02 29.02 -5.55
C PHE A 138 14.30 29.88 -5.47
N ALA A 139 14.77 30.19 -4.29
CA ALA A 139 15.90 31.13 -4.10
C ALA A 139 17.23 30.64 -4.73
N ASP A 140 17.39 29.33 -4.91
CA ASP A 140 18.62 28.71 -5.43
C ASP A 140 18.62 28.54 -6.96
N ALA A 141 17.65 29.12 -7.67
CA ALA A 141 17.58 29.03 -9.12
C ALA A 141 18.72 29.77 -9.81
N THR A 142 19.29 29.12 -10.84
CA THR A 142 20.32 29.72 -11.68
C THR A 142 19.67 30.51 -12.82
N LEU A 143 20.15 31.70 -13.12
CA LEU A 143 19.56 32.62 -14.08
C LEU A 143 20.52 32.90 -15.25
N PHE A 144 20.00 32.82 -16.48
CA PHE A 144 20.74 33.10 -17.71
C PHE A 144 20.05 34.21 -18.52
N VAL A 145 20.86 35.15 -19.02
CA VAL A 145 20.38 36.19 -19.96
C VAL A 145 20.62 35.66 -21.38
N THR A 146 19.57 35.63 -22.20
CA THR A 146 19.62 35.03 -23.51
C THR A 146 19.02 35.87 -24.63
N VAL A 147 19.56 35.71 -25.84
CA VAL A 147 18.96 36.15 -27.09
C VAL A 147 18.94 34.92 -28.04
N ALA A 148 17.81 34.27 -28.14
CA ALA A 148 17.69 32.99 -28.87
C ALA A 148 18.01 33.13 -30.37
N THR A 149 17.61 34.25 -30.99
CA THR A 149 17.84 34.52 -32.41
C THR A 149 19.30 34.79 -32.77
N GLU A 150 20.09 35.26 -31.83
CA GLU A 150 21.52 35.58 -32.01
C GLU A 150 22.45 34.52 -31.40
N GLY A 151 21.88 33.58 -30.61
CA GLY A 151 22.66 32.56 -29.90
C GLY A 151 23.31 33.05 -28.61
N ARG A 152 23.12 34.31 -28.21
CA ARG A 152 23.70 34.89 -26.99
C ARG A 152 23.17 34.21 -25.75
N GLY A 153 24.08 33.73 -24.90
CA GLY A 153 23.74 33.06 -23.65
C GLY A 153 23.23 31.63 -23.80
N ILE A 154 23.00 31.16 -25.02
CA ILE A 154 22.46 29.82 -25.32
C ILE A 154 23.46 28.73 -24.97
N ASP A 155 24.75 28.89 -25.32
CA ASP A 155 25.78 27.87 -25.02
C ASP A 155 25.96 27.67 -23.51
N ALA A 156 25.94 28.76 -22.73
CA ALA A 156 26.01 28.67 -21.27
C ALA A 156 24.81 27.96 -20.68
N LEU A 157 23.61 28.26 -21.16
CA LEU A 157 22.37 27.59 -20.75
C LEU A 157 22.38 26.12 -21.10
N ARG A 158 22.80 25.77 -22.33
CA ARG A 158 22.94 24.37 -22.78
C ARG A 158 23.90 23.59 -21.90
N ALA A 159 25.07 24.15 -21.60
CA ALA A 159 26.05 23.51 -20.72
C ALA A 159 25.51 23.26 -19.32
N HIS A 160 24.77 24.21 -18.78
CA HIS A 160 24.13 24.06 -17.48
C HIS A 160 23.08 22.94 -17.48
N LEU A 161 22.20 22.90 -18.48
CA LEU A 161 21.17 21.87 -18.59
C LEU A 161 21.76 20.47 -18.77
N GLN A 162 22.86 20.33 -19.51
CA GLN A 162 23.58 19.08 -19.71
C GLN A 162 24.17 18.50 -18.41
N GLN A 163 24.50 19.36 -17.45
CA GLN A 163 25.11 18.98 -16.18
C GLN A 163 24.11 18.74 -15.06
N LEU A 164 22.81 19.00 -15.30
CA LEU A 164 21.79 18.78 -14.28
C LEU A 164 21.70 17.30 -13.93
N PRO A 165 21.69 16.96 -12.62
CA PRO A 165 21.50 15.59 -12.21
C PRO A 165 20.06 15.15 -12.49
N ALA A 166 19.88 13.93 -13.00
CA ALA A 166 18.57 13.31 -13.05
C ALA A 166 18.05 13.08 -11.63
N ARG A 167 16.75 13.26 -11.43
CA ARG A 167 16.11 12.88 -10.17
C ARG A 167 16.33 11.37 -9.97
N ALA A 168 16.80 10.98 -8.79
CA ALA A 168 16.91 9.57 -8.44
C ALA A 168 15.50 8.95 -8.42
N HIS A 169 15.29 7.93 -9.24
CA HIS A 169 14.06 7.15 -9.21
C HIS A 169 14.20 6.06 -8.17
N ALA A 170 13.19 5.90 -7.32
CA ALA A 170 13.18 4.84 -6.34
C ALA A 170 13.15 3.49 -7.05
N GLU A 171 14.15 2.64 -6.78
CA GLU A 171 14.21 1.28 -7.31
C GLU A 171 13.08 0.41 -6.72
N HIS A 172 12.77 -0.67 -7.40
CA HIS A 172 11.81 -1.69 -6.93
C HIS A 172 10.37 -1.19 -6.72
N HIS A 173 9.95 -0.19 -7.49
CA HIS A 173 8.56 0.24 -7.54
C HIS A 173 7.86 -0.33 -8.76
N ARG A 174 6.54 -0.51 -8.66
CA ARG A 174 5.71 -0.99 -9.75
C ARG A 174 5.61 0.06 -10.84
N PHE A 175 5.55 -0.37 -12.09
CA PHE A 175 5.36 0.54 -13.21
C PHE A 175 3.99 1.21 -13.15
N ARG A 176 3.98 2.54 -13.31
CA ARG A 176 2.76 3.37 -13.42
C ARG A 176 2.97 4.41 -14.50
N LEU A 177 2.02 4.48 -15.42
CA LEU A 177 2.01 5.51 -16.44
C LEU A 177 0.60 6.08 -16.57
N ALA A 178 0.48 7.41 -16.45
CA ALA A 178 -0.77 8.11 -16.73
C ALA A 178 -0.85 8.38 -18.23
N ILE A 179 -1.92 7.90 -18.87
CA ILE A 179 -2.13 8.06 -20.30
C ILE A 179 -2.63 9.47 -20.57
N ASP A 180 -1.91 10.23 -21.39
CA ASP A 180 -2.33 11.56 -21.83
C ASP A 180 -2.82 11.58 -23.28
N ARG A 181 -2.36 10.67 -24.13
CA ARG A 181 -2.80 10.52 -25.51
C ARG A 181 -2.94 9.06 -25.90
N ALA A 182 -3.89 8.79 -26.80
CA ALA A 182 -4.04 7.50 -27.46
C ALA A 182 -4.32 7.73 -28.94
N PHE A 183 -3.67 6.97 -29.81
CA PHE A 183 -3.86 7.06 -31.26
C PHE A 183 -3.59 5.72 -31.93
N THR A 184 -4.12 5.57 -33.13
CA THR A 184 -3.90 4.37 -33.95
C THR A 184 -2.85 4.67 -35.01
N VAL A 185 -1.84 3.82 -35.10
CA VAL A 185 -0.79 3.89 -36.11
C VAL A 185 -1.03 2.80 -37.15
N LYS A 186 -1.06 3.17 -38.43
CA LYS A 186 -1.24 2.21 -39.55
C LYS A 186 -0.14 1.14 -39.49
N GLY A 187 -0.55 -0.12 -39.41
CA GLY A 187 0.35 -1.26 -39.33
C GLY A 187 0.84 -1.62 -37.92
N ALA A 188 0.73 -0.72 -36.95
CA ALA A 188 1.17 -0.97 -35.58
C ALA A 188 0.03 -1.12 -34.57
N GLY A 189 -1.15 -0.56 -34.88
CA GLY A 189 -2.31 -0.63 -34.01
C GLY A 189 -2.37 0.49 -32.98
N LEU A 190 -2.88 0.20 -31.79
CA LEU A 190 -3.09 1.18 -30.73
C LEU A 190 -1.78 1.55 -30.05
N VAL A 191 -1.54 2.86 -29.95
CA VAL A 191 -0.39 3.43 -29.22
C VAL A 191 -0.91 4.41 -28.18
N VAL A 192 -0.41 4.31 -26.97
CA VAL A 192 -0.65 5.27 -25.88
C VAL A 192 0.65 5.93 -25.47
N THR A 193 0.54 7.17 -25.01
CA THR A 193 1.69 7.94 -24.54
C THR A 193 1.44 8.49 -23.16
N GLY A 194 2.51 8.69 -22.42
CA GLY A 194 2.50 9.33 -21.11
C GLY A 194 3.88 9.39 -20.50
N THR A 195 3.97 10.02 -19.34
CA THR A 195 5.18 10.01 -18.53
C THR A 195 5.08 8.93 -17.48
N ALA A 196 6.10 8.09 -17.37
CA ALA A 196 6.15 7.05 -16.35
C ALA A 196 6.44 7.69 -14.98
N LEU A 197 5.58 7.42 -14.00
CA LEU A 197 5.72 7.95 -12.64
C LEU A 197 6.59 7.05 -11.75
N SER A 198 6.62 5.77 -12.01
CA SER A 198 7.41 4.81 -11.24
C SER A 198 7.70 3.56 -12.07
N GLY A 199 8.70 2.79 -11.63
CA GLY A 199 9.00 1.46 -12.12
C GLY A 199 9.65 1.39 -13.51
N GLU A 200 9.65 0.20 -14.05
CA GLU A 200 10.21 -0.14 -15.36
C GLU A 200 9.21 -0.93 -16.19
N VAL A 201 9.33 -0.82 -17.50
CA VAL A 201 8.55 -1.61 -18.45
C VAL A 201 9.48 -2.12 -19.56
N ARG A 202 9.22 -3.35 -20.02
CA ARG A 202 9.94 -3.99 -21.11
C ARG A 202 8.99 -4.43 -22.21
N VAL A 203 9.50 -4.52 -23.43
CA VAL A 203 8.78 -5.14 -24.54
C VAL A 203 8.42 -6.58 -24.15
N GLY A 204 7.16 -6.94 -24.37
CA GLY A 204 6.61 -8.25 -23.99
C GLY A 204 5.94 -8.30 -22.63
N ASP A 205 6.08 -7.28 -21.80
CA ASP A 205 5.40 -7.20 -20.51
C ASP A 205 3.89 -7.16 -20.67
N ASN A 206 3.21 -7.76 -19.70
CA ASN A 206 1.77 -7.63 -19.52
C ASN A 206 1.50 -6.55 -18.48
N LEU A 207 0.69 -5.57 -18.86
CA LEU A 207 0.27 -4.47 -18.00
C LEU A 207 -1.25 -4.48 -17.87
N TRP A 208 -1.74 -3.76 -16.87
CA TRP A 208 -3.17 -3.58 -16.66
C TRP A 208 -3.60 -2.19 -17.13
N LEU A 209 -4.60 -2.14 -18.02
CA LEU A 209 -5.18 -0.89 -18.51
C LEU A 209 -6.46 -0.59 -17.74
N THR A 210 -6.46 0.48 -16.96
CA THR A 210 -7.68 0.95 -16.28
C THR A 210 -8.65 1.54 -17.28
N GLY A 211 -9.89 1.77 -16.89
CA GLY A 211 -10.92 2.23 -17.81
C GLY A 211 -11.62 1.08 -18.52
N VAL A 212 -10.87 0.20 -19.15
CA VAL A 212 -11.40 -1.05 -19.76
C VAL A 212 -11.24 -2.26 -18.85
N ASN A 213 -10.44 -2.14 -17.78
CA ASN A 213 -10.14 -3.20 -16.81
C ASN A 213 -9.70 -4.51 -17.47
N LYS A 214 -8.68 -4.43 -18.32
CA LYS A 214 -8.13 -5.57 -19.05
C LYS A 214 -6.62 -5.58 -19.06
N PRO A 215 -5.99 -6.77 -19.10
CA PRO A 215 -4.56 -6.86 -19.35
C PRO A 215 -4.27 -6.51 -20.82
N VAL A 216 -3.12 -5.88 -21.03
CA VAL A 216 -2.59 -5.59 -22.37
C VAL A 216 -1.13 -5.99 -22.40
N ARG A 217 -0.67 -6.43 -23.58
CA ARG A 217 0.74 -6.77 -23.78
C ARG A 217 1.43 -5.65 -24.54
N ILE A 218 2.68 -5.40 -24.20
CA ILE A 218 3.51 -4.38 -24.82
C ILE A 218 4.24 -5.01 -26.03
N ARG A 219 3.87 -4.56 -27.22
CA ARG A 219 4.51 -5.01 -28.49
C ARG A 219 5.79 -4.24 -28.75
N GLY A 220 5.82 -2.96 -28.46
CA GLY A 220 6.95 -2.08 -28.72
C GLY A 220 6.94 -0.87 -27.79
N LEU A 221 8.12 -0.28 -27.62
CA LEU A 221 8.34 0.90 -26.78
C LEU A 221 9.17 1.93 -27.53
N HIS A 222 8.82 3.20 -27.32
CA HIS A 222 9.68 4.34 -27.59
C HIS A 222 9.83 5.14 -26.29
N ALA A 223 11.05 5.42 -25.92
CA ALA A 223 11.37 6.30 -24.81
C ALA A 223 12.15 7.49 -25.34
N GLN A 224 11.69 8.71 -24.99
CA GLN A 224 12.32 9.94 -25.45
C GLN A 224 12.50 9.96 -26.97
N ASN A 225 11.47 9.52 -27.69
CA ASN A 225 11.41 9.43 -29.14
C ASN A 225 12.43 8.48 -29.81
N GLN A 226 12.96 7.52 -29.06
CA GLN A 226 13.87 6.49 -29.56
C GLN A 226 13.27 5.10 -29.32
N PRO A 227 13.36 4.16 -30.28
CA PRO A 227 12.94 2.79 -30.03
C PRO A 227 13.84 2.16 -28.96
N VAL A 228 13.22 1.50 -27.98
CA VAL A 228 13.93 0.86 -26.86
C VAL A 228 13.27 -0.47 -26.52
N GLU A 229 14.04 -1.34 -25.87
CA GLU A 229 13.53 -2.60 -25.32
C GLU A 229 13.03 -2.45 -23.88
N GLN A 230 13.48 -1.40 -23.18
CA GLN A 230 13.16 -1.12 -21.80
C GLN A 230 13.03 0.39 -21.59
N ALA A 231 12.07 0.77 -20.76
CA ALA A 231 11.87 2.16 -20.34
C ALA A 231 11.58 2.21 -18.84
N HIS A 232 11.81 3.36 -18.22
CA HIS A 232 11.70 3.53 -16.77
C HIS A 232 11.07 4.86 -16.38
N ALA A 233 10.81 5.00 -15.09
CA ALA A 233 10.27 6.23 -14.50
C ALA A 233 11.08 7.46 -14.92
N GLY A 234 10.37 8.58 -15.09
CA GLY A 234 10.95 9.85 -15.53
C GLY A 234 11.08 10.00 -17.04
N GLN A 235 10.81 8.97 -17.82
CA GLN A 235 10.83 9.04 -19.27
C GLN A 235 9.44 9.27 -19.85
N ARG A 236 9.41 10.00 -20.97
CA ARG A 236 8.25 10.06 -21.85
C ARG A 236 8.22 8.80 -22.69
N ILE A 237 7.15 8.02 -22.57
CA ILE A 237 7.06 6.69 -23.18
C ILE A 237 5.87 6.63 -24.12
N ALA A 238 6.07 6.05 -25.30
CA ALA A 238 5.02 5.60 -26.20
C ALA A 238 4.99 4.07 -26.20
N LEU A 239 3.82 3.48 -25.94
CA LEU A 239 3.64 2.05 -25.83
C LEU A 239 2.68 1.57 -26.91
N ASN A 240 3.12 0.61 -27.72
CA ASN A 240 2.26 -0.09 -28.65
C ASN A 240 1.59 -1.27 -27.92
N LEU A 241 0.27 -1.22 -27.81
CA LEU A 241 -0.53 -2.17 -27.03
C LEU A 241 -1.11 -3.26 -27.93
N VAL A 242 -1.03 -4.50 -27.46
CA VAL A 242 -1.73 -5.65 -28.03
C VAL A 242 -2.79 -6.12 -27.05
N GLY A 243 -4.01 -6.15 -27.49
CA GLY A 243 -5.15 -6.58 -26.69
C GLY A 243 -6.45 -6.23 -27.41
N ASP A 244 -7.56 -6.71 -26.88
CA ASP A 244 -8.90 -6.43 -27.39
C ASP A 244 -9.38 -5.07 -26.87
N THR A 245 -8.69 -4.00 -27.27
CA THR A 245 -8.98 -2.62 -26.84
C THR A 245 -8.95 -1.68 -28.02
N GLU A 246 -10.01 -0.90 -28.17
CA GLU A 246 -10.11 0.14 -29.17
C GLU A 246 -9.78 1.51 -28.59
N LYS A 247 -9.23 2.41 -29.43
CA LYS A 247 -8.94 3.79 -29.05
C LYS A 247 -10.14 4.51 -28.43
N ALA A 248 -11.35 4.28 -28.96
CA ALA A 248 -12.58 4.91 -28.48
C ALA A 248 -12.94 4.56 -27.02
N ALA A 249 -12.44 3.44 -26.50
CA ALA A 249 -12.64 3.01 -25.12
C ALA A 249 -11.67 3.67 -24.13
N LEU A 250 -10.64 4.38 -24.61
CA LEU A 250 -9.62 5.02 -23.79
C LEU A 250 -9.90 6.49 -23.57
N ASN A 251 -9.72 6.92 -22.34
CA ASN A 251 -9.84 8.32 -21.94
C ASN A 251 -8.51 8.83 -21.43
N ARG A 252 -8.29 10.15 -21.61
CA ARG A 252 -7.21 10.83 -20.92
C ARG A 252 -7.41 10.66 -19.41
N GLY A 253 -6.36 10.25 -18.70
CA GLY A 253 -6.43 9.95 -17.29
C GLY A 253 -6.58 8.49 -16.96
N ASP A 254 -6.74 7.61 -17.95
CA ASP A 254 -6.58 6.17 -17.76
C ASP A 254 -5.11 5.84 -17.47
N TRP A 255 -4.88 4.69 -16.85
CA TRP A 255 -3.56 4.28 -16.42
C TRP A 255 -3.15 2.94 -17.02
N LEU A 256 -1.83 2.83 -17.25
CA LEU A 256 -1.17 1.53 -17.37
C LEU A 256 -0.46 1.23 -16.05
N LEU A 257 -0.83 0.11 -15.44
CA LEU A 257 -0.32 -0.36 -14.15
C LEU A 257 0.37 -1.71 -14.32
N ALA A 258 1.35 -2.00 -13.47
CA ALA A 258 2.06 -3.28 -13.52
C ALA A 258 1.15 -4.47 -13.27
N ASP A 259 0.19 -4.33 -12.36
CA ASP A 259 -0.73 -5.38 -11.97
C ASP A 259 -2.16 -4.85 -11.89
N ALA A 260 -3.13 -5.78 -11.91
CA ALA A 260 -4.53 -5.45 -11.67
C ALA A 260 -4.69 -4.78 -10.29
N PRO A 261 -5.29 -3.57 -10.23
CA PRO A 261 -5.48 -2.87 -8.98
C PRO A 261 -6.61 -3.49 -8.15
N PRO A 262 -6.55 -3.39 -6.81
CA PRO A 262 -7.64 -3.90 -5.97
C PRO A 262 -8.94 -3.10 -6.15
N GLU A 263 -8.95 -1.85 -5.76
CA GLU A 263 -10.08 -0.93 -5.92
C GLU A 263 -9.57 0.50 -6.08
N PRO A 264 -10.28 1.35 -6.84
CA PRO A 264 -9.92 2.75 -6.92
C PRO A 264 -10.23 3.47 -5.60
N THR A 265 -9.58 4.59 -5.39
CA THR A 265 -9.68 5.38 -4.17
C THR A 265 -10.76 6.44 -4.30
N THR A 266 -11.68 6.50 -3.32
CA THR A 266 -12.73 7.52 -3.22
C THR A 266 -12.45 8.55 -2.13
N ARG A 267 -11.56 8.22 -1.18
CA ARG A 267 -11.22 9.08 -0.04
C ARG A 267 -9.75 8.91 0.32
N VAL A 268 -9.07 10.01 0.61
CA VAL A 268 -7.67 9.98 1.04
C VAL A 268 -7.42 11.02 2.13
N ILE A 269 -6.40 10.79 2.95
CA ILE A 269 -5.81 11.81 3.79
C ILE A 269 -4.64 12.44 3.04
N VAL A 270 -4.61 13.76 3.03
CA VAL A 270 -3.54 14.55 2.41
C VAL A 270 -2.96 15.54 3.40
N THR A 271 -1.76 16.02 3.10
CA THR A 271 -1.20 17.24 3.69
C THR A 271 -1.30 18.35 2.66
N LEU A 272 -1.86 19.48 3.07
CA LEU A 272 -2.10 20.64 2.20
C LEU A 272 -0.89 21.55 2.19
N GLN A 273 -0.62 22.15 1.02
CA GLN A 273 0.38 23.18 0.84
C GLN A 273 -0.25 24.38 0.12
N GLY A 274 -0.01 25.58 0.62
CA GLY A 274 -0.54 26.82 0.06
C GLY A 274 -1.05 27.74 1.17
N ASP A 275 -1.20 29.02 0.84
CA ASP A 275 -1.58 30.06 1.78
C ASP A 275 -3.08 30.44 1.70
N VAL A 276 -3.80 29.91 0.71
CA VAL A 276 -5.22 30.20 0.53
C VAL A 276 -6.04 29.39 1.53
N PRO A 277 -6.82 30.00 2.41
CA PRO A 277 -7.65 29.27 3.36
C PRO A 277 -8.77 28.53 2.63
N LEU A 278 -8.96 27.26 3.00
CA LEU A 278 -10.06 26.42 2.53
C LEU A 278 -11.15 26.35 3.60
N ALA A 279 -12.41 26.29 3.15
CA ALA A 279 -13.55 26.08 4.03
C ALA A 279 -13.85 24.59 4.18
N GLN A 280 -14.46 24.22 5.30
CA GLN A 280 -14.91 22.86 5.53
C GLN A 280 -15.97 22.46 4.48
N TRP A 281 -15.77 21.29 3.85
CA TRP A 281 -16.63 20.74 2.79
C TRP A 281 -16.66 21.60 1.52
N GLN A 282 -15.66 22.44 1.32
CA GLN A 282 -15.56 23.25 0.10
C GLN A 282 -15.46 22.34 -1.13
N PRO A 283 -16.30 22.59 -2.18
CA PRO A 283 -16.18 21.87 -3.44
C PRO A 283 -14.94 22.33 -4.21
N LEU A 284 -14.26 21.37 -4.83
CA LEU A 284 -12.98 21.60 -5.52
C LEU A 284 -12.92 20.83 -6.82
N HIS A 285 -12.16 21.36 -7.78
CA HIS A 285 -11.55 20.55 -8.84
C HIS A 285 -10.25 19.96 -8.32
N ILE A 286 -10.04 18.66 -8.56
CA ILE A 286 -8.89 17.91 -8.09
C ILE A 286 -8.18 17.32 -9.30
N HIS A 287 -6.94 17.73 -9.51
CA HIS A 287 -6.10 17.28 -10.61
C HIS A 287 -5.03 16.32 -10.10
N HIS A 288 -4.93 15.17 -10.72
CA HIS A 288 -3.92 14.15 -10.44
C HIS A 288 -3.37 13.60 -11.76
N ALA A 289 -2.09 13.88 -12.06
CA ALA A 289 -1.47 13.52 -13.33
C ALA A 289 -2.35 13.97 -14.51
N ALA A 290 -2.75 13.06 -15.40
CA ALA A 290 -3.66 13.36 -16.50
C ALA A 290 -5.15 13.28 -16.12
N SER A 291 -5.47 12.92 -14.88
CA SER A 291 -6.84 12.77 -14.36
C SER A 291 -7.37 14.05 -13.74
N HIS A 292 -8.67 14.24 -13.83
CA HIS A 292 -9.37 15.36 -13.23
C HIS A 292 -10.74 14.90 -12.71
N VAL A 293 -11.01 15.20 -11.45
CA VAL A 293 -12.31 14.94 -10.81
C VAL A 293 -12.73 16.14 -9.97
N THR A 294 -13.99 16.17 -9.58
CA THR A 294 -14.48 17.07 -8.53
C THR A 294 -14.55 16.33 -7.21
N GLY A 295 -14.55 17.06 -6.13
CA GLY A 295 -14.66 16.50 -4.79
C GLY A 295 -14.77 17.60 -3.74
N ARG A 296 -14.64 17.20 -2.48
CA ARG A 296 -14.74 18.11 -1.33
C ARG A 296 -13.61 17.87 -0.35
N VAL A 297 -13.27 18.91 0.40
CA VAL A 297 -12.24 18.87 1.43
C VAL A 297 -12.86 18.93 2.82
N SER A 298 -12.43 18.03 3.70
CA SER A 298 -12.72 18.08 5.13
C SER A 298 -11.43 18.36 5.89
N LEU A 299 -11.33 19.55 6.47
CA LEU A 299 -10.14 19.97 7.20
C LEU A 299 -10.02 19.20 8.52
N LEU A 300 -8.83 18.70 8.80
CA LEU A 300 -8.46 18.07 10.05
C LEU A 300 -7.58 19.04 10.86
N GLU A 301 -6.55 18.54 11.51
CA GLU A 301 -5.64 19.36 12.30
C GLU A 301 -4.43 19.85 11.47
N GLY A 302 -4.03 21.10 11.64
CA GLY A 302 -2.88 21.66 10.92
C GLY A 302 -3.08 21.64 9.40
N THR A 303 -2.12 21.07 8.68
CA THR A 303 -2.17 20.93 7.22
C THR A 303 -2.91 19.68 6.75
N LEU A 304 -3.32 18.82 7.68
CA LEU A 304 -3.99 17.57 7.35
C LEU A 304 -5.44 17.81 6.93
N ALA A 305 -5.86 17.10 5.89
CA ALA A 305 -7.23 17.14 5.40
C ALA A 305 -7.63 15.79 4.79
N GLU A 306 -8.92 15.53 4.74
CA GLU A 306 -9.48 14.45 3.96
C GLU A 306 -10.06 15.01 2.66
N LEU A 307 -9.73 14.39 1.54
CA LEU A 307 -10.39 14.65 0.26
C LEU A 307 -11.36 13.52 -0.03
N VAL A 308 -12.59 13.89 -0.39
CA VAL A 308 -13.64 12.96 -0.80
C VAL A 308 -13.94 13.23 -2.27
N PHE A 309 -13.72 12.22 -3.12
CA PHE A 309 -13.87 12.36 -4.57
C PHE A 309 -15.27 11.98 -5.03
N ASP A 310 -15.81 12.71 -6.01
CA ASP A 310 -17.08 12.38 -6.67
C ASP A 310 -16.95 11.18 -7.61
N SER A 311 -15.74 10.98 -8.16
CA SER A 311 -15.37 9.82 -8.98
C SER A 311 -14.06 9.24 -8.46
N PRO A 312 -13.89 7.91 -8.47
CA PRO A 312 -12.69 7.30 -7.93
C PRO A 312 -11.43 7.62 -8.74
N LEU A 313 -10.30 7.67 -8.05
CA LEU A 313 -8.97 7.87 -8.62
C LEU A 313 -8.05 6.68 -8.29
N TRP A 314 -7.06 6.46 -9.14
CA TRP A 314 -5.97 5.52 -8.90
C TRP A 314 -4.78 6.25 -8.27
N LEU A 315 -4.77 6.33 -6.94
CA LEU A 315 -3.75 7.05 -6.18
C LEU A 315 -2.75 6.09 -5.52
N ALA A 316 -1.57 6.60 -5.28
CA ALA A 316 -0.57 6.00 -4.41
C ALA A 316 -0.17 6.99 -3.32
N ASP A 317 0.45 6.51 -2.25
CA ASP A 317 1.05 7.37 -1.24
C ASP A 317 2.08 8.29 -1.88
N ASN A 318 2.19 9.50 -1.37
CA ASN A 318 3.05 10.57 -1.86
C ASN A 318 2.65 11.18 -3.21
N ASP A 319 1.59 10.70 -3.85
CA ASP A 319 1.08 11.34 -5.06
C ASP A 319 0.72 12.80 -4.80
N ARG A 320 1.01 13.65 -5.78
CA ARG A 320 0.74 15.09 -5.73
C ARG A 320 -0.56 15.41 -6.44
N LEU A 321 -1.36 16.24 -5.79
CA LEU A 321 -2.64 16.72 -6.32
C LEU A 321 -2.61 18.24 -6.37
N VAL A 322 -3.33 18.81 -7.32
CA VAL A 322 -3.55 20.26 -7.39
C VAL A 322 -5.05 20.52 -7.22
N LEU A 323 -5.38 21.39 -6.28
CA LEU A 323 -6.74 21.75 -5.92
C LEU A 323 -7.06 23.13 -6.46
N ARG A 324 -8.16 23.21 -7.24
CA ARG A 324 -8.64 24.47 -7.81
C ARG A 324 -10.07 24.74 -7.35
N ASP A 325 -10.45 26.01 -7.34
CA ASP A 325 -11.82 26.39 -7.02
C ASP A 325 -12.82 25.79 -8.02
N ILE A 326 -14.07 25.63 -7.62
CA ILE A 326 -15.09 24.97 -8.45
C ILE A 326 -15.40 25.76 -9.73
N SER A 327 -15.16 27.05 -9.76
CA SER A 327 -15.26 27.86 -10.98
C SER A 327 -14.05 27.72 -11.90
N ALA A 328 -13.04 26.98 -11.51
CA ALA A 328 -11.77 26.74 -12.21
C ALA A 328 -10.98 28.03 -12.55
N ARG A 329 -11.16 29.09 -11.76
CA ARG A 329 -10.51 30.39 -11.96
C ARG A 329 -9.16 30.51 -11.23
N ALA A 330 -9.02 29.84 -10.10
CA ALA A 330 -7.83 29.94 -9.26
C ALA A 330 -7.35 28.59 -8.76
N THR A 331 -6.03 28.43 -8.69
CA THR A 331 -5.40 27.33 -7.96
C THR A 331 -5.35 27.69 -6.48
N LEU A 332 -5.91 26.84 -5.62
CA LEU A 332 -6.05 27.11 -4.20
C LEU A 332 -4.94 26.48 -3.36
N ALA A 333 -4.59 25.23 -3.66
CA ALA A 333 -3.62 24.48 -2.88
C ALA A 333 -2.99 23.34 -3.67
N GLY A 334 -1.85 22.88 -3.22
CA GLY A 334 -1.32 21.56 -3.51
C GLY A 334 -1.68 20.59 -2.40
N ALA A 335 -1.68 19.32 -2.70
CA ALA A 335 -1.89 18.28 -1.72
C ALA A 335 -0.97 17.09 -2.02
N ARG A 336 -0.43 16.50 -0.96
CA ARG A 336 0.32 15.24 -1.07
C ARG A 336 -0.42 14.15 -0.31
N VAL A 337 -0.61 13.01 -0.94
CA VAL A 337 -1.29 11.86 -0.33
C VAL A 337 -0.47 11.31 0.82
N VAL A 338 -1.05 11.28 2.01
CA VAL A 338 -0.46 10.71 3.22
C VAL A 338 -0.86 9.25 3.38
N THR A 339 -2.15 8.95 3.26
CA THR A 339 -2.64 7.57 3.33
C THR A 339 -3.95 7.43 2.56
N LEU A 340 -4.11 6.25 1.93
CA LEU A 340 -5.30 5.88 1.18
C LEU A 340 -6.38 5.33 2.12
N ASN A 341 -7.63 5.46 1.70
CA ASN A 341 -8.78 4.80 2.34
C ASN A 341 -8.81 4.94 3.88
N PRO A 342 -8.88 6.18 4.41
CA PRO A 342 -8.93 6.39 5.84
C PRO A 342 -10.20 5.76 6.47
N PRO A 343 -10.20 5.48 7.78
CA PRO A 343 -11.37 4.96 8.44
C PRO A 343 -12.55 5.93 8.32
N ARG A 344 -13.76 5.41 8.19
CA ARG A 344 -14.96 6.24 8.07
C ARG A 344 -15.27 7.00 9.37
N ARG A 345 -14.89 6.45 10.52
CA ARG A 345 -15.13 7.02 11.85
C ARG A 345 -13.83 7.17 12.62
N GLY A 346 -13.79 8.11 13.55
CA GLY A 346 -12.67 8.28 14.46
C GLY A 346 -11.48 9.08 13.90
N LYS A 347 -11.61 9.71 12.74
CA LYS A 347 -10.55 10.52 12.12
C LYS A 347 -10.12 11.74 12.95
N ARG A 348 -10.99 12.21 13.85
CA ARG A 348 -10.70 13.36 14.73
C ARG A 348 -10.25 12.95 16.13
N LYS A 349 -10.10 11.66 16.41
CA LYS A 349 -9.55 11.20 17.67
C LYS A 349 -8.09 11.63 17.80
N PRO A 350 -7.66 12.09 18.99
CA PRO A 350 -6.30 12.59 19.20
C PRO A 350 -5.22 11.58 18.81
N GLU A 351 -5.41 10.30 19.08
CA GLU A 351 -4.45 9.23 18.75
C GLU A 351 -4.27 9.11 17.23
N TYR A 352 -5.37 9.15 16.48
CA TYR A 352 -5.32 9.07 15.02
C TYR A 352 -4.65 10.30 14.40
N LEU A 353 -4.99 11.50 14.88
CA LEU A 353 -4.38 12.74 14.40
C LEU A 353 -2.89 12.81 14.73
N HIS A 354 -2.49 12.34 15.90
CA HIS A 354 -1.08 12.23 16.29
C HIS A 354 -0.31 11.29 15.35
N TRP A 355 -0.90 10.14 15.04
CA TRP A 355 -0.32 9.19 14.09
C TRP A 355 -0.21 9.78 12.69
N LEU A 356 -1.24 10.47 12.19
CA LEU A 356 -1.20 11.15 10.89
C LEU A 356 -0.11 12.22 10.85
N ALA A 357 0.07 12.97 11.93
CA ALA A 357 1.13 13.98 12.04
C ALA A 357 2.54 13.36 11.97
N ALA A 358 2.70 12.13 12.46
CA ALA A 358 3.94 11.37 12.32
C ALA A 358 4.11 10.77 10.92
N LEU A 359 3.01 10.33 10.29
CA LEU A 359 3.04 9.71 8.96
C LEU A 359 3.28 10.73 7.86
N ALA A 360 2.72 11.94 7.98
CA ALA A 360 2.80 12.96 6.94
C ALA A 360 4.23 13.30 6.49
N PRO A 361 5.22 13.51 7.38
CA PRO A 361 6.60 13.76 6.97
C PRO A 361 7.36 12.50 6.54
N ALA A 362 6.83 11.30 6.78
CA ALA A 362 7.49 10.03 6.47
C ALA A 362 7.29 9.67 4.98
N GLU A 363 8.03 10.32 4.10
CA GLU A 363 7.88 10.14 2.65
C GLU A 363 8.53 8.86 2.14
N ASP A 364 9.65 8.43 2.71
CA ASP A 364 10.32 7.19 2.30
C ASP A 364 9.60 5.94 2.83
N ASP A 365 9.72 4.84 2.09
CA ASP A 365 9.00 3.60 2.38
C ASP A 365 9.35 3.00 3.74
N HIS A 366 10.60 3.05 4.14
CA HIS A 366 11.07 2.49 5.39
C HIS A 366 10.51 3.24 6.61
N THR A 367 10.59 4.57 6.61
CA THR A 367 10.05 5.41 7.69
C THR A 367 8.52 5.29 7.76
N ALA A 368 7.84 5.27 6.61
CA ALA A 368 6.38 5.09 6.55
C ALA A 368 5.96 3.73 7.14
N LEU A 369 6.67 2.66 6.80
CA LEU A 369 6.38 1.33 7.36
C LEU A 369 6.53 1.32 8.88
N ARG A 370 7.58 1.94 9.41
CA ARG A 370 7.77 2.05 10.86
C ARG A 370 6.64 2.80 11.56
N VAL A 371 6.18 3.90 10.97
CA VAL A 371 5.05 4.66 11.52
C VAL A 371 3.76 3.83 11.49
N HIS A 372 3.49 3.13 10.41
CA HIS A 372 2.35 2.21 10.34
C HIS A 372 2.42 1.11 11.41
N LEU A 373 3.60 0.54 11.63
CA LEU A 373 3.81 -0.52 12.61
C LEU A 373 3.64 -0.06 14.06
N GLU A 374 3.78 1.22 14.34
CA GLU A 374 3.51 1.77 15.69
C GLU A 374 2.05 1.60 16.12
N ARG A 375 1.13 1.55 15.17
CA ARG A 375 -0.31 1.33 15.43
C ARG A 375 -0.68 -0.14 15.60
N GLY A 376 0.14 -1.05 15.15
CA GLY A 376 -0.14 -2.49 15.20
C GLY A 376 0.32 -3.23 13.96
N ALA A 377 -0.36 -4.31 13.65
CA ALA A 377 -0.06 -5.13 12.47
C ALA A 377 -0.30 -4.38 11.16
N VAL A 378 0.57 -4.60 10.20
CA VAL A 378 0.48 -4.04 8.85
C VAL A 378 0.19 -5.17 7.86
N ASN A 379 -0.82 -4.98 7.02
CA ASN A 379 -1.06 -5.85 5.87
C ASN A 379 -0.08 -5.46 4.75
N LEU A 380 0.82 -6.36 4.39
CA LEU A 380 1.87 -6.09 3.41
C LEU A 380 1.34 -5.92 2.00
N ASP A 381 0.25 -6.60 1.63
CA ASP A 381 -0.35 -6.45 0.31
C ASP A 381 -0.92 -5.04 0.14
N ALA A 382 -1.64 -4.56 1.14
CA ALA A 382 -2.20 -3.20 1.15
C ALA A 382 -1.11 -2.13 1.20
N PHE A 383 -0.10 -2.31 2.05
CA PHE A 383 1.03 -1.39 2.16
C PHE A 383 1.84 -1.34 0.87
N GLY A 384 2.17 -2.50 0.31
CA GLY A 384 2.91 -2.60 -0.94
C GLY A 384 2.17 -1.97 -2.12
N TRP A 385 0.85 -2.14 -2.19
CA TRP A 385 0.03 -1.49 -3.20
C TRP A 385 -0.02 0.03 -3.02
N ALA A 386 -0.29 0.51 -1.81
CA ALA A 386 -0.35 1.95 -1.53
C ALA A 386 0.97 2.67 -1.86
N ARG A 387 2.11 2.01 -1.60
CA ARG A 387 3.44 2.55 -1.91
C ARG A 387 3.95 2.16 -3.30
N GLN A 388 3.20 1.37 -4.06
CA GLN A 388 3.60 0.84 -5.37
C GLN A 388 4.93 0.11 -5.35
N LEU A 389 5.17 -0.65 -4.30
CA LEU A 389 6.36 -1.49 -4.16
C LEU A 389 6.22 -2.76 -5.01
N SER A 390 7.29 -3.13 -5.72
CA SER A 390 7.39 -4.44 -6.35
C SER A 390 7.54 -5.53 -5.29
N GLY A 391 7.35 -6.80 -5.67
CA GLY A 391 7.57 -7.92 -4.76
C GLY A 391 8.98 -7.93 -4.18
N GLU A 392 10.00 -7.60 -5.00
CA GLU A 392 11.39 -7.48 -4.55
C GLU A 392 11.58 -6.31 -3.59
N GLY A 393 11.03 -5.14 -3.89
CA GLY A 393 11.10 -3.98 -3.02
C GLY A 393 10.46 -4.23 -1.65
N LEU A 394 9.31 -4.92 -1.64
CA LEU A 394 8.64 -5.28 -0.41
C LEU A 394 9.45 -6.30 0.42
N ARG A 395 10.03 -7.31 -0.23
CA ARG A 395 10.92 -8.28 0.44
C ARG A 395 12.14 -7.61 1.08
N GLN A 396 12.82 -6.74 0.36
CA GLN A 396 13.98 -5.99 0.88
C GLN A 396 13.59 -5.14 2.09
N LEU A 397 12.43 -4.50 2.04
CA LEU A 397 11.94 -3.64 3.12
C LEU A 397 11.61 -4.43 4.39
N THR A 398 11.11 -5.66 4.25
CA THR A 398 10.65 -6.48 5.37
C THR A 398 11.73 -7.39 5.96
N GLN A 399 12.88 -7.53 5.33
CA GLN A 399 14.03 -8.33 5.81
C GLN A 399 14.84 -7.59 6.88
N GLN A 400 14.20 -7.30 8.01
CA GLN A 400 14.83 -6.65 9.15
C GLN A 400 14.61 -7.51 10.40
N PRO A 401 15.61 -7.63 11.30
CA PRO A 401 15.50 -8.47 12.49
C PRO A 401 14.43 -7.99 13.49
N GLU A 402 14.07 -6.70 13.42
CA GLU A 402 13.03 -6.11 14.26
C GLU A 402 11.60 -6.43 13.81
N PHE A 403 11.43 -7.09 12.68
CA PHE A 403 10.12 -7.40 12.13
C PHE A 403 9.75 -8.86 12.31
N ILE A 404 8.48 -9.10 12.59
CA ILE A 404 7.89 -10.42 12.74
C ILE A 404 6.83 -10.54 11.67
N GLN A 405 6.94 -11.55 10.80
CA GLN A 405 6.02 -11.75 9.68
C GLN A 405 5.30 -13.09 9.80
N ALA A 406 4.00 -13.07 9.58
CA ALA A 406 3.16 -14.25 9.43
C ALA A 406 2.28 -14.05 8.18
N GLY A 407 2.58 -14.77 7.09
CA GLY A 407 1.90 -14.57 5.80
C GLY A 407 2.07 -13.15 5.27
N SER A 408 0.96 -12.47 5.02
CA SER A 408 0.93 -11.07 4.56
C SER A 408 0.90 -10.04 5.70
N SER A 409 1.02 -10.48 6.95
CA SER A 409 0.94 -9.60 8.11
C SER A 409 2.32 -9.39 8.73
N LEU A 410 2.61 -8.15 9.08
CA LEU A 410 3.88 -7.73 9.67
C LEU A 410 3.65 -7.05 11.01
N LEU A 411 4.56 -7.28 11.94
CA LEU A 411 4.53 -6.69 13.28
C LEU A 411 5.96 -6.30 13.67
N ASN A 412 6.14 -5.21 14.43
CA ASN A 412 7.43 -4.89 15.00
C ASN A 412 7.57 -5.51 16.39
N THR A 413 8.82 -5.59 16.88
CA THR A 413 9.13 -6.21 18.18
C THR A 413 8.55 -5.44 19.36
N ALA A 414 8.40 -4.12 19.28
CA ALA A 414 7.83 -3.32 20.37
C ALA A 414 6.32 -3.60 20.56
N VAL A 415 5.57 -3.66 19.46
CA VAL A 415 4.15 -4.03 19.50
C VAL A 415 4.00 -5.50 19.91
N ALA A 416 4.86 -6.38 19.39
CA ALA A 416 4.87 -7.79 19.78
C ALA A 416 5.07 -7.94 21.30
N ALA A 417 5.97 -7.16 21.90
CA ALA A 417 6.17 -7.18 23.34
C ALA A 417 4.92 -6.76 24.11
N ARG A 418 4.18 -5.75 23.63
CA ARG A 418 2.89 -5.35 24.22
C ARG A 418 1.84 -6.45 24.12
N TRP A 419 1.77 -7.12 22.97
CA TRP A 419 0.85 -8.24 22.77
C TRP A 419 1.21 -9.42 23.68
N GLN A 420 2.49 -9.72 23.81
CA GLN A 420 2.97 -10.78 24.70
C GLN A 420 2.62 -10.48 26.17
N ARG A 421 2.81 -9.24 26.62
CA ARG A 421 2.38 -8.83 27.97
C ARG A 421 0.88 -9.01 28.17
N LYS A 422 0.08 -8.65 27.17
CA LYS A 422 -1.39 -8.83 27.21
C LYS A 422 -1.76 -10.31 27.33
N ILE A 423 -1.10 -11.17 26.57
CA ILE A 423 -1.29 -12.63 26.64
C ILE A 423 -0.96 -13.15 28.06
N LEU A 424 0.17 -12.73 28.63
CA LEU A 424 0.56 -13.12 29.98
C LEU A 424 -0.41 -12.61 31.05
N GLU A 425 -0.87 -11.37 30.94
CA GLU A 425 -1.90 -10.81 31.85
C GLU A 425 -3.20 -11.62 31.83
N VAL A 426 -3.69 -11.90 30.63
CA VAL A 426 -4.95 -12.65 30.44
C VAL A 426 -4.79 -14.06 30.99
N LEU A 427 -3.64 -14.70 30.75
CA LEU A 427 -3.38 -16.04 31.25
C LEU A 427 -3.23 -16.07 32.77
N THR A 428 -2.60 -15.06 33.34
CA THR A 428 -2.51 -14.89 34.79
C THR A 428 -3.89 -14.78 35.43
N THR A 429 -4.74 -13.95 34.88
CA THR A 429 -6.13 -13.80 35.33
C THR A 429 -6.92 -15.11 35.19
N TYR A 430 -6.73 -15.80 34.07
CA TYR A 430 -7.36 -17.10 33.85
C TYR A 430 -6.98 -18.12 34.93
N HIS A 431 -5.70 -18.21 35.28
CA HIS A 431 -5.24 -19.11 36.33
C HIS A 431 -5.76 -18.74 37.73
N GLN A 432 -5.94 -17.46 38.00
CA GLN A 432 -6.56 -17.01 39.25
C GLN A 432 -8.05 -17.38 39.34
N GLN A 433 -8.77 -17.32 38.24
CA GLN A 433 -10.19 -17.66 38.18
C GLN A 433 -10.44 -19.18 38.04
N HIS A 434 -9.49 -19.92 37.51
CA HIS A 434 -9.60 -21.34 37.19
C HIS A 434 -8.37 -22.10 37.74
N GLN A 435 -8.15 -22.03 39.05
CA GLN A 435 -6.95 -22.57 39.67
C GLN A 435 -6.78 -24.09 39.52
N ASP A 436 -7.87 -24.81 39.36
CA ASP A 436 -7.93 -26.25 39.18
C ASP A 436 -7.84 -26.70 37.72
N GLU A 437 -7.84 -25.78 36.77
CA GLU A 437 -7.74 -26.07 35.35
C GLU A 437 -6.28 -25.95 34.85
N PRO A 438 -5.87 -26.78 33.90
CA PRO A 438 -4.50 -26.74 33.38
C PRO A 438 -4.21 -25.48 32.55
N GLY A 439 -5.22 -24.88 31.94
CA GLY A 439 -5.12 -23.67 31.14
C GLY A 439 -6.02 -23.71 29.91
N PRO A 440 -6.10 -22.59 29.17
CA PRO A 440 -6.86 -22.54 27.91
C PRO A 440 -6.08 -23.18 26.77
N GLY A 441 -6.78 -23.58 25.74
CA GLY A 441 -6.17 -23.91 24.45
C GLY A 441 -5.67 -22.63 23.73
N ARG A 442 -4.86 -22.84 22.71
CA ARG A 442 -4.23 -21.79 21.92
C ARG A 442 -5.25 -20.80 21.33
N GLU A 443 -6.27 -21.29 20.67
CA GLU A 443 -7.30 -20.46 20.03
C GLU A 443 -8.14 -19.68 21.06
N ARG A 444 -8.47 -20.31 22.18
CA ARG A 444 -9.20 -19.64 23.26
C ARG A 444 -8.37 -18.54 23.88
N LEU A 445 -7.07 -18.77 24.12
CA LEU A 445 -6.15 -17.76 24.64
C LEU A 445 -6.05 -16.56 23.69
N ARG A 446 -5.92 -16.81 22.38
CA ARG A 446 -5.92 -15.75 21.38
C ARG A 446 -7.19 -14.90 21.46
N ARG A 447 -8.35 -15.53 21.47
CA ARG A 447 -9.67 -14.83 21.52
C ARG A 447 -9.84 -14.04 22.82
N MET A 448 -9.36 -14.53 23.93
CA MET A 448 -9.43 -13.81 25.21
C MET A 448 -8.48 -12.61 25.26
N ALA A 449 -7.27 -12.76 24.74
CA ALA A 449 -6.23 -11.76 24.86
C ALA A 449 -6.28 -10.69 23.76
N LEU A 450 -6.38 -11.11 22.51
CA LEU A 450 -6.23 -10.25 21.32
C LEU A 450 -7.27 -10.62 20.23
N PRO A 451 -8.56 -10.50 20.53
CA PRO A 451 -9.62 -10.98 19.62
C PRO A 451 -9.71 -10.18 18.31
N MET A 452 -9.26 -8.93 18.32
CA MET A 452 -9.36 -8.02 17.18
C MET A 452 -8.09 -7.97 16.32
N GLU A 453 -7.03 -8.66 16.75
CA GLU A 453 -5.74 -8.64 16.07
C GLU A 453 -5.61 -9.81 15.08
N ASP A 454 -4.61 -9.72 14.19
CA ASP A 454 -4.36 -10.74 13.17
C ASP A 454 -4.12 -12.11 13.81
N GLU A 455 -4.95 -13.08 13.44
CA GLU A 455 -4.92 -14.44 13.99
C GLU A 455 -3.56 -15.12 13.81
N ALA A 456 -3.00 -15.06 12.60
CA ALA A 456 -1.73 -15.72 12.29
C ALA A 456 -0.56 -15.15 13.11
N LEU A 457 -0.51 -13.83 13.29
CA LEU A 457 0.51 -13.17 14.10
C LEU A 457 0.37 -13.52 15.57
N VAL A 458 -0.85 -13.52 16.13
CA VAL A 458 -1.06 -13.85 17.54
C VAL A 458 -0.67 -15.30 17.82
N LEU A 459 -1.07 -16.23 16.95
CA LEU A 459 -0.70 -17.64 17.10
C LEU A 459 0.81 -17.85 16.97
N LEU A 460 1.48 -17.12 16.07
CA LEU A 460 2.93 -17.16 15.94
C LEU A 460 3.61 -16.67 17.22
N LEU A 461 3.13 -15.60 17.84
CA LEU A 461 3.67 -15.09 19.10
C LEU A 461 3.48 -16.07 20.25
N ILE A 462 2.31 -16.68 20.35
CA ILE A 462 2.04 -17.73 21.35
C ILE A 462 3.04 -18.87 21.20
N GLU A 463 3.29 -19.32 19.97
CA GLU A 463 4.25 -20.38 19.69
C GLU A 463 5.69 -19.97 20.06
N ARG A 464 6.10 -18.76 19.76
CA ARG A 464 7.41 -18.22 20.15
C ARG A 464 7.56 -18.11 21.66
N MET A 465 6.51 -17.72 22.36
CA MET A 465 6.50 -17.67 23.84
C MET A 465 6.62 -19.06 24.44
N ARG A 466 6.01 -20.07 23.83
CA ARG A 466 6.17 -21.47 24.22
C ARG A 466 7.61 -21.94 24.02
N GLU A 467 8.19 -21.68 22.85
CA GLU A 467 9.58 -22.04 22.53
C GLU A 467 10.58 -21.37 23.46
N SER A 468 10.34 -20.13 23.87
CA SER A 468 11.21 -19.38 24.78
C SER A 468 11.04 -19.77 26.27
N GLY A 469 10.01 -20.55 26.59
CA GLY A 469 9.70 -20.95 27.94
C GLY A 469 8.84 -19.99 28.75
N GLU A 470 8.39 -18.88 28.19
CA GLU A 470 7.44 -17.96 28.83
C GLU A 470 6.06 -18.58 29.04
N LEU A 471 5.70 -19.49 28.16
CA LEU A 471 4.52 -20.34 28.25
C LEU A 471 4.95 -21.80 28.19
N HIS A 472 4.20 -22.65 28.85
CA HIS A 472 4.33 -24.09 28.73
C HIS A 472 3.06 -24.68 28.16
N SER A 473 3.18 -25.79 27.45
CA SER A 473 2.06 -26.54 26.91
C SER A 473 2.01 -27.93 27.53
N TYR A 474 0.84 -28.34 27.97
CA TYR A 474 0.58 -29.69 28.46
C TYR A 474 -0.72 -30.20 27.83
N HIS A 475 -0.61 -31.21 26.99
CA HIS A 475 -1.74 -31.78 26.24
C HIS A 475 -2.58 -30.74 25.49
N GLY A 476 -1.93 -29.73 24.90
CA GLY A 476 -2.59 -28.64 24.19
C GLY A 476 -3.10 -27.50 25.07
N TRP A 477 -3.01 -27.65 26.39
CA TRP A 477 -3.35 -26.58 27.34
C TRP A 477 -2.14 -25.70 27.60
N LEU A 478 -2.32 -24.40 27.48
CA LEU A 478 -1.29 -23.41 27.72
C LEU A 478 -1.34 -22.90 29.15
N HIS A 479 -0.20 -22.83 29.81
CA HIS A 479 -0.12 -22.36 31.18
C HIS A 479 1.19 -21.61 31.44
N LEU A 480 1.16 -20.79 32.49
CA LEU A 480 2.38 -20.16 33.00
C LEU A 480 3.29 -21.24 33.65
N PRO A 481 4.62 -21.04 33.66
CA PRO A 481 5.57 -22.03 34.18
C PRO A 481 5.28 -22.47 35.62
N ASP A 482 4.79 -21.57 36.46
CA ASP A 482 4.53 -21.80 37.88
C ASP A 482 3.15 -22.38 38.20
N HIS A 483 2.28 -22.47 37.18
CA HIS A 483 0.92 -22.99 37.39
C HIS A 483 0.90 -24.51 37.40
N LYS A 484 0.31 -25.08 38.44
CA LYS A 484 0.14 -26.53 38.61
C LYS A 484 -1.30 -26.83 39.02
N ALA A 485 -1.93 -27.73 38.29
CA ALA A 485 -3.19 -28.33 38.69
C ALA A 485 -2.93 -29.77 39.17
N GLY A 486 -3.58 -30.22 40.22
CA GLY A 486 -3.36 -31.55 40.75
C GLY A 486 -4.58 -32.12 41.46
N PHE A 487 -4.61 -33.47 41.62
CA PHE A 487 -5.64 -34.15 42.38
C PHE A 487 -5.39 -34.06 43.90
N THR A 488 -6.46 -34.00 44.66
CA THR A 488 -6.40 -34.32 46.08
C THR A 488 -6.12 -35.83 46.27
N PRO A 489 -5.60 -36.30 47.44
CA PRO A 489 -5.36 -37.73 47.64
C PRO A 489 -6.59 -38.62 47.43
N THR A 490 -7.77 -38.16 47.84
CA THR A 490 -9.04 -38.88 47.61
C THR A 490 -9.39 -38.96 46.12
N GLN A 491 -9.22 -37.85 45.41
CA GLN A 491 -9.45 -37.82 43.93
C GLN A 491 -8.46 -38.69 43.20
N GLN A 492 -7.19 -38.73 43.63
CA GLN A 492 -6.16 -39.59 43.06
C GLN A 492 -6.53 -41.06 43.12
N ALA A 493 -7.03 -41.52 44.28
CA ALA A 493 -7.46 -42.90 44.44
C ALA A 493 -8.61 -43.30 43.50
N VAL A 494 -9.60 -42.42 43.33
CA VAL A 494 -10.70 -42.63 42.40
C VAL A 494 -10.21 -42.61 40.98
N TRP A 495 -9.33 -41.66 40.63
CA TRP A 495 -8.77 -41.53 39.29
C TRP A 495 -7.98 -42.79 38.89
N GLU A 496 -7.16 -43.35 39.76
CA GLU A 496 -6.39 -44.55 39.48
C GLU A 496 -7.27 -45.72 39.11
N LYS A 497 -8.42 -45.90 39.78
CA LYS A 497 -9.43 -46.93 39.39
C LYS A 497 -10.04 -46.66 38.02
N ALA A 498 -10.37 -45.42 37.70
CA ALA A 498 -10.93 -45.05 36.43
C ALA A 498 -9.90 -45.16 35.30
N ASP A 499 -8.67 -44.70 35.55
CA ASP A 499 -7.57 -44.70 34.60
C ASP A 499 -7.26 -46.14 34.10
N ALA A 500 -7.31 -47.13 35.02
CA ALA A 500 -7.10 -48.52 34.67
C ALA A 500 -8.12 -49.08 33.69
N LEU A 501 -9.31 -48.50 33.60
CA LEU A 501 -10.38 -48.93 32.69
C LEU A 501 -10.36 -48.20 31.33
N PHE A 502 -9.73 -47.01 31.26
CA PHE A 502 -9.62 -46.29 30.01
C PHE A 502 -8.73 -47.00 29.02
N GLY A 503 -9.27 -47.28 27.85
CA GLY A 503 -8.56 -47.79 26.68
C GLY A 503 -8.78 -46.83 25.52
N ASP A 504 -9.06 -47.40 24.35
CA ASP A 504 -9.32 -46.60 23.12
C ASP A 504 -10.78 -46.19 22.95
N GLU A 505 -11.65 -46.73 23.78
CA GLU A 505 -13.09 -46.46 23.76
C GLU A 505 -13.48 -45.31 24.66
N PRO A 506 -14.56 -44.56 24.34
CA PRO A 506 -15.05 -43.52 25.21
C PRO A 506 -15.84 -44.10 26.38
N TRP A 507 -15.83 -43.40 27.51
CA TRP A 507 -16.57 -43.78 28.69
C TRP A 507 -17.56 -42.69 29.10
N TRP A 508 -18.79 -43.11 29.41
CA TRP A 508 -19.74 -42.27 30.13
C TRP A 508 -19.42 -42.28 31.63
N VAL A 509 -19.59 -41.11 32.27
CA VAL A 509 -19.40 -40.97 33.73
C VAL A 509 -20.18 -42.03 34.50
N ARG A 510 -21.43 -42.24 34.13
CA ARG A 510 -22.31 -43.24 34.74
C ARG A 510 -21.75 -44.64 34.69
N ASP A 511 -21.22 -45.04 33.56
CA ASP A 511 -20.70 -46.39 33.34
C ASP A 511 -19.39 -46.61 34.09
N LEU A 512 -18.49 -45.62 34.12
CA LEU A 512 -17.27 -45.68 34.93
C LEU A 512 -17.56 -45.73 36.43
N ALA A 513 -18.53 -44.93 36.89
CA ALA A 513 -18.94 -44.96 38.28
C ALA A 513 -19.46 -46.33 38.70
N ARG A 514 -20.25 -46.98 37.84
CA ARG A 514 -20.76 -48.32 38.10
C ARG A 514 -19.65 -49.36 38.13
N GLU A 515 -18.74 -49.35 37.14
CA GLU A 515 -17.65 -50.33 37.04
C GLU A 515 -16.61 -50.18 38.18
N THR A 516 -16.41 -48.98 38.67
CA THR A 516 -15.47 -48.70 39.77
C THR A 516 -16.14 -48.72 41.16
N ALA A 517 -17.43 -48.99 41.24
CA ALA A 517 -18.21 -48.91 42.47
C ALA A 517 -18.09 -47.56 43.20
N THR A 518 -18.04 -46.46 42.41
CA THR A 518 -17.89 -45.10 42.89
C THR A 518 -19.22 -44.35 42.70
N ASP A 519 -19.55 -43.43 43.60
CA ASP A 519 -20.68 -42.49 43.43
C ASP A 519 -20.56 -41.72 42.11
N GLU A 520 -21.64 -41.62 41.35
CA GLU A 520 -21.69 -40.97 40.05
C GLU A 520 -21.24 -39.49 40.13
N GLN A 521 -21.69 -38.78 41.16
CA GLN A 521 -21.32 -37.36 41.34
C GLN A 521 -19.84 -37.18 41.65
N THR A 522 -19.27 -38.09 42.50
CA THR A 522 -17.86 -38.13 42.80
C THR A 522 -17.03 -38.43 41.55
N MET A 523 -17.45 -39.41 40.78
CA MET A 523 -16.79 -39.75 39.51
C MET A 523 -16.84 -38.59 38.53
N ARG A 524 -17.98 -37.88 38.43
CA ARG A 524 -18.11 -36.69 37.57
C ARG A 524 -17.10 -35.59 37.92
N GLN A 525 -16.94 -35.33 39.23
CA GLN A 525 -15.97 -34.35 39.70
C GLN A 525 -14.52 -34.76 39.43
N VAL A 526 -14.18 -36.01 39.66
CA VAL A 526 -12.84 -36.57 39.42
C VAL A 526 -12.52 -36.55 37.92
N LEU A 527 -13.42 -36.95 37.06
CA LEU A 527 -13.22 -36.93 35.62
C LEU A 527 -13.13 -35.51 35.08
N LYS A 528 -13.92 -34.60 35.62
CA LYS A 528 -13.81 -33.17 35.26
C LYS A 528 -12.43 -32.64 35.64
N HIS A 529 -11.93 -32.97 36.81
CA HIS A 529 -10.59 -32.56 37.27
C HIS A 529 -9.50 -33.22 36.39
N ALA A 530 -9.63 -34.50 36.06
CA ALA A 530 -8.71 -35.18 35.14
C ALA A 530 -8.68 -34.54 33.75
N ALA A 531 -9.84 -34.10 33.25
CA ALA A 531 -9.93 -33.37 31.99
C ALA A 531 -9.23 -32.00 32.07
N GLN A 532 -9.36 -31.30 33.19
CA GLN A 532 -8.65 -30.04 33.44
C GLN A 532 -7.13 -30.22 33.45
N GLN A 533 -6.65 -31.39 33.86
CA GLN A 533 -5.23 -31.76 33.83
C GLN A 533 -4.77 -32.28 32.45
N GLY A 534 -5.67 -32.39 31.48
CA GLY A 534 -5.33 -32.86 30.15
C GLY A 534 -5.18 -34.39 30.03
N LEU A 535 -5.59 -35.17 31.02
CA LEU A 535 -5.49 -36.64 31.00
C LEU A 535 -6.56 -37.27 30.14
N ILE A 536 -7.75 -36.72 30.15
CA ILE A 536 -8.90 -37.13 29.36
C ILE A 536 -9.60 -35.90 28.74
N THR A 537 -10.46 -36.14 27.75
CA THR A 537 -11.17 -35.04 27.08
C THR A 537 -12.64 -35.41 26.87
N ALA A 538 -13.53 -34.50 27.25
CA ALA A 538 -14.96 -34.65 27.00
C ALA A 538 -15.31 -34.30 25.54
N ILE A 539 -15.85 -35.20 24.78
CA ILE A 539 -16.37 -34.95 23.43
C ILE A 539 -17.79 -34.40 23.45
N VAL A 540 -18.57 -34.85 24.44
CA VAL A 540 -19.87 -34.28 24.83
C VAL A 540 -19.93 -34.31 26.35
N LYS A 541 -20.95 -33.67 26.95
CA LYS A 541 -21.13 -33.71 28.40
C LYS A 541 -21.14 -35.13 28.91
N ASP A 542 -20.30 -35.40 29.94
CA ASP A 542 -20.18 -36.68 30.65
C ASP A 542 -19.67 -37.86 29.83
N ARG A 543 -19.11 -37.62 28.64
CA ARG A 543 -18.49 -38.68 27.82
C ARG A 543 -17.06 -38.32 27.48
N TYR A 544 -16.12 -39.16 27.92
CA TYR A 544 -14.69 -38.88 27.86
C TYR A 544 -13.92 -39.94 27.06
N TYR A 545 -12.94 -39.43 26.29
CA TYR A 545 -11.86 -40.24 25.73
C TYR A 545 -10.56 -39.95 26.49
N ARG A 546 -9.64 -40.90 26.50
CA ARG A 546 -8.25 -40.62 26.87
C ARG A 546 -7.69 -39.58 25.90
N HIS A 547 -6.95 -38.59 26.42
CA HIS A 547 -6.54 -37.44 25.61
C HIS A 547 -5.71 -37.81 24.39
N HIS A 548 -4.80 -38.80 24.48
CA HIS A 548 -4.03 -39.26 23.31
C HIS A 548 -4.92 -39.73 22.16
N ARG A 549 -6.10 -40.25 22.46
CA ARG A 549 -7.06 -40.66 21.43
C ARG A 549 -7.62 -39.48 20.67
N ILE A 550 -7.83 -38.37 21.35
CA ILE A 550 -8.22 -37.09 20.72
C ILE A 550 -7.12 -36.57 19.78
N VAL A 551 -5.85 -36.72 20.18
CA VAL A 551 -4.71 -36.36 19.32
C VAL A 551 -4.68 -37.28 18.06
N THR A 552 -4.96 -38.55 18.22
CA THR A 552 -5.09 -39.48 17.09
C THR A 552 -6.19 -39.05 16.12
N PHE A 553 -7.33 -38.62 16.65
CA PHE A 553 -8.42 -38.11 15.82
C PHE A 553 -8.04 -36.81 15.08
N ALA A 554 -7.34 -35.92 15.75
CA ALA A 554 -6.82 -34.71 15.13
C ALA A 554 -5.86 -35.00 13.96
N ASN A 555 -4.98 -35.99 14.15
CA ASN A 555 -4.06 -36.45 13.10
C ASN A 555 -4.79 -37.07 11.91
N LEU A 556 -5.86 -37.84 12.16
CA LEU A 556 -6.71 -38.39 11.11
C LEU A 556 -7.41 -37.27 10.32
N ILE A 557 -7.89 -36.25 10.99
CA ILE A 557 -8.50 -35.06 10.33
C ILE A 557 -7.47 -34.35 9.46
N ARG A 558 -6.23 -34.17 9.92
CA ARG A 558 -5.15 -33.61 9.11
C ARG A 558 -4.86 -34.49 7.87
N GLU A 559 -4.84 -35.80 8.04
CA GLU A 559 -4.62 -36.72 6.94
C GLU A 559 -5.74 -36.64 5.89
N LEU A 560 -6.99 -36.62 6.31
CA LEU A 560 -8.14 -36.45 5.40
C LEU A 560 -8.15 -35.06 4.73
N ASP A 561 -7.72 -34.04 5.42
CA ASP A 561 -7.56 -32.70 4.84
C ASP A 561 -6.52 -32.70 3.71
N ARG A 562 -5.39 -33.39 3.90
CA ARG A 562 -4.36 -33.52 2.86
C ARG A 562 -4.84 -34.37 1.67
N GLU A 563 -5.59 -35.41 1.91
CA GLU A 563 -6.07 -36.34 0.85
C GLU A 563 -7.25 -35.76 0.07
N ARG A 564 -8.18 -35.08 0.74
CA ARG A 564 -9.50 -34.69 0.20
C ARG A 564 -9.87 -33.23 0.36
N GLY A 565 -9.04 -32.45 1.04
CA GLY A 565 -9.28 -31.03 1.32
C GLY A 565 -10.30 -30.74 2.43
N SER A 566 -11.01 -31.76 2.92
CA SER A 566 -11.97 -31.64 4.02
C SER A 566 -12.26 -33.02 4.64
N THR A 567 -12.91 -32.98 5.79
CA THR A 567 -13.36 -34.21 6.48
C THR A 567 -14.88 -34.25 6.49
N CYS A 568 -15.47 -35.30 5.93
CA CYS A 568 -16.90 -35.58 6.10
C CYS A 568 -17.12 -36.68 7.14
N ALA A 569 -18.32 -36.72 7.73
CA ALA A 569 -18.66 -37.67 8.79
C ALA A 569 -18.55 -39.14 8.34
N ALA A 570 -18.91 -39.43 7.08
CA ALA A 570 -18.85 -40.78 6.53
C ALA A 570 -17.41 -41.30 6.43
N ASP A 571 -16.49 -40.50 5.89
CA ASP A 571 -15.09 -40.88 5.76
C ASP A 571 -14.42 -41.02 7.12
N PHE A 572 -14.71 -40.14 8.04
CA PHE A 572 -14.19 -40.16 9.40
C PHE A 572 -14.67 -41.42 10.16
N ARG A 573 -15.96 -41.70 10.06
CA ARG A 573 -16.57 -42.93 10.62
C ARG A 573 -15.90 -44.19 10.09
N ASP A 574 -15.74 -44.30 8.77
CA ASP A 574 -15.20 -45.48 8.11
C ASP A 574 -13.72 -45.72 8.49
N ARG A 575 -12.92 -44.68 8.57
CA ARG A 575 -11.52 -44.75 8.99
C ARG A 575 -11.35 -45.18 10.45
N LEU A 576 -12.24 -44.78 11.32
CA LEU A 576 -12.19 -45.09 12.75
C LEU A 576 -12.95 -46.37 13.10
N ASN A 577 -13.80 -46.88 12.21
CA ASN A 577 -14.68 -48.01 12.46
C ASN A 577 -15.56 -47.79 13.69
N VAL A 578 -16.18 -46.64 13.81
CA VAL A 578 -17.09 -46.25 14.90
C VAL A 578 -18.50 -46.03 14.35
N GLY A 579 -19.49 -45.93 15.25
CA GLY A 579 -20.85 -45.59 14.86
C GLY A 579 -20.98 -44.13 14.36
N ARG A 580 -21.98 -43.89 13.52
CA ARG A 580 -22.23 -42.57 12.93
C ARG A 580 -22.40 -41.47 13.98
N LYS A 581 -23.18 -41.76 15.03
CA LYS A 581 -23.45 -40.79 16.11
C LYS A 581 -22.17 -40.36 16.83
N LEU A 582 -21.30 -41.33 17.12
CA LEU A 582 -20.03 -41.06 17.79
C LEU A 582 -19.09 -40.27 16.88
N ALA A 583 -19.01 -40.59 15.59
CA ALA A 583 -18.22 -39.83 14.63
C ALA A 583 -18.66 -38.37 14.56
N ILE A 584 -19.97 -38.09 14.54
CA ILE A 584 -20.51 -36.75 14.56
C ILE A 584 -20.18 -36.01 15.86
N GLN A 585 -20.29 -36.66 17.01
CA GLN A 585 -19.92 -36.09 18.31
C GLN A 585 -18.44 -35.67 18.36
N ILE A 586 -17.56 -36.48 17.82
CA ILE A 586 -16.13 -36.20 17.76
C ILE A 586 -15.85 -34.99 16.84
N LEU A 587 -16.43 -34.97 15.64
CA LEU A 587 -16.26 -33.84 14.70
C LEU A 587 -16.82 -32.52 15.24
N GLU A 588 -17.98 -32.55 15.87
CA GLU A 588 -18.57 -31.37 16.53
C GLU A 588 -17.70 -30.85 17.68
N TYR A 589 -17.05 -31.76 18.42
CA TYR A 589 -16.07 -31.38 19.43
C TYR A 589 -14.94 -30.55 18.83
N PHE A 590 -14.33 -31.01 17.72
CA PHE A 590 -13.25 -30.28 17.05
C PHE A 590 -13.69 -28.94 16.48
N ASN A 591 -14.93 -28.80 16.03
CA ASN A 591 -15.49 -27.52 15.63
C ASN A 591 -15.61 -26.56 16.83
N ARG A 592 -16.08 -27.05 17.99
CA ARG A 592 -16.22 -26.20 19.19
C ARG A 592 -14.92 -25.66 19.71
N ILE A 593 -13.85 -26.42 19.63
CA ILE A 593 -12.52 -26.00 20.10
C ILE A 593 -11.73 -25.19 19.07
N GLY A 594 -12.24 -25.02 17.85
CA GLY A 594 -11.60 -24.23 16.81
C GLY A 594 -10.53 -24.94 15.97
N PHE A 595 -10.36 -26.25 16.17
CA PHE A 595 -9.45 -27.06 15.32
C PHE A 595 -9.98 -27.15 13.89
N THR A 596 -11.29 -27.32 13.74
CA THR A 596 -11.99 -27.33 12.45
C THR A 596 -13.11 -26.30 12.42
N ARG A 597 -13.61 -26.00 11.23
CA ARG A 597 -14.84 -25.24 11.00
C ARG A 597 -15.78 -26.03 10.11
N ARG A 598 -17.05 -25.97 10.39
CA ARG A 598 -18.06 -26.64 9.58
C ARG A 598 -18.41 -25.80 8.36
N ARG A 599 -18.48 -26.45 7.21
CA ARG A 599 -18.98 -25.87 5.95
C ARG A 599 -19.93 -26.88 5.29
N GLY A 600 -21.24 -26.72 5.52
CA GLY A 600 -22.23 -27.70 5.09
C GLY A 600 -22.06 -29.03 5.81
N ASN A 601 -21.80 -30.08 5.07
CA ASN A 601 -21.53 -31.43 5.59
C ASN A 601 -20.04 -31.73 5.78
N ASP A 602 -19.18 -30.79 5.41
CA ASP A 602 -17.73 -30.92 5.50
C ASP A 602 -17.16 -30.13 6.70
N HIS A 603 -16.02 -30.60 7.19
CA HIS A 603 -15.25 -29.98 8.26
C HIS A 603 -13.88 -29.61 7.70
N LEU A 604 -13.60 -28.30 7.67
CA LEU A 604 -12.35 -27.75 7.15
C LEU A 604 -11.37 -27.52 8.29
N LEU A 605 -10.10 -27.84 8.06
CA LEU A 605 -9.05 -27.54 9.03
C LEU A 605 -8.93 -26.02 9.22
N ARG A 606 -8.94 -25.56 10.47
CA ARG A 606 -8.86 -24.14 10.83
C ARG A 606 -7.55 -23.79 11.52
N ASP A 607 -7.24 -24.45 12.62
CA ASP A 607 -5.99 -24.28 13.37
C ASP A 607 -5.15 -25.54 13.27
N ALA A 608 -4.33 -25.60 12.23
CA ALA A 608 -3.47 -26.77 11.95
C ALA A 608 -2.41 -27.02 13.01
N LEU A 609 -2.11 -26.04 13.85
CA LEU A 609 -1.09 -26.14 14.90
C LEU A 609 -1.65 -26.67 16.22
N LEU A 610 -2.95 -26.72 16.39
CA LEU A 610 -3.56 -27.29 17.58
C LEU A 610 -3.20 -28.78 17.65
N PHE A 611 -2.79 -29.28 18.82
CA PHE A 611 -2.25 -30.64 19.04
C PHE A 611 -0.93 -30.96 18.32
N ALA A 612 -0.26 -29.99 17.69
CA ALA A 612 1.00 -30.25 16.95
C ALA A 612 2.13 -30.75 17.84
N ASP A 613 2.25 -30.21 19.05
CA ASP A 613 3.30 -30.57 20.01
C ASP A 613 3.19 -31.98 20.58
N GLU A 614 2.00 -32.52 20.60
CA GLU A 614 1.70 -33.83 21.19
C GLU A 614 1.98 -34.97 20.23
N THR A 615 2.14 -34.69 18.95
CA THR A 615 2.46 -35.68 17.91
C THR A 615 3.94 -36.07 17.90
N GLN A 616 4.81 -35.25 18.50
CA GLN A 616 6.28 -35.46 18.53
C GLN A 616 6.77 -36.31 19.73
N GLN A 617 5.89 -36.68 20.65
CA GLN A 617 6.24 -37.45 21.85
C GLN A 617 6.07 -38.96 21.68
N ARG A 618 6.16 -39.52 20.46
CA ARG A 618 6.21 -40.96 20.19
C ARG A 618 7.61 -41.45 19.92
#